data_6769f6edd91f27637fba76ad8daa1688
#
_entry.id   6769f6edd91f27637fba76ad8daa1688
#
_cell.length_a   1.000
_cell.length_b   1.000
_cell.length_c   1.000
_cell.angle_alpha   90.00
_cell.angle_beta   90.00
_cell.angle_gamma   90.00
#
_symmetry.space_group_name_H-M   'P 1'
#
loop_
_entity.id
_entity.type
_entity.pdbx_description
1 polymer ?
#
loop_
_entity_poly.entity_id
_entity_poly.type
_entity_poly.pdbx_seq_one_letter_code
_entity_poly.pdbx_strand_id
1 'polypeptide(L)'
;VNMELMERGREKYTISCVPCHGGQGDGNGVVKYFGISAVKSLHDPDVVKQSDGDIYRTITLGKGVMWGYANTLSIEDRWAIVAYARALQLSRLGTEDEVPVRFHVKETEEAEASVTSEEGQE
;
A
#
# COMPACT_ATOMS: atom_id res chain seq x y z
N VAL A 1 -8.81 11.74 -6.48
CA VAL A 1 -8.78 10.60 -5.58
C VAL A 1 -9.81 10.78 -4.48
N ASN A 2 -10.69 9.82 -4.32
CA ASN A 2 -11.70 9.81 -3.26
C ASN A 2 -11.61 8.53 -2.42
N MET A 3 -12.40 8.45 -1.37
CA MET A 3 -12.37 7.30 -0.45
C MET A 3 -12.78 5.99 -1.13
N GLU A 4 -13.77 6.04 -2.02
CA GLU A 4 -14.21 4.85 -2.76
C GLU A 4 -13.10 4.28 -3.64
N LEU A 5 -12.37 5.12 -4.36
CA LEU A 5 -11.22 4.71 -5.15
C LEU A 5 -10.11 4.14 -4.25
N MET A 6 -9.86 4.76 -3.12
CA MET A 6 -8.85 4.34 -2.16
C MET A 6 -9.17 2.97 -1.55
N GLU A 7 -10.41 2.74 -1.16
CA GLU A 7 -10.88 1.46 -0.62
C GLU A 7 -10.78 0.35 -1.67
N ARG A 8 -11.16 0.64 -2.90
CA ARG A 8 -11.03 -0.28 -4.02
C ARG A 8 -9.57 -0.64 -4.27
N GLY A 9 -8.70 0.36 -4.25
CA GLY A 9 -7.25 0.16 -4.39
C GLY A 9 -6.68 -0.71 -3.29
N ARG A 10 -7.07 -0.48 -2.06
CA ARG A 10 -6.68 -1.29 -0.91
C ARG A 10 -7.10 -2.74 -1.07
N GLU A 11 -8.35 -2.98 -1.45
CA GLU A 11 -8.88 -4.32 -1.67
C GLU A 11 -8.10 -5.06 -2.75
N LYS A 12 -7.93 -4.44 -3.91
CA LYS A 12 -7.22 -5.06 -5.04
C LYS A 12 -5.73 -5.22 -4.78
N TYR A 13 -5.11 -4.25 -4.13
CA TYR A 13 -3.71 -4.35 -3.70
C TYR A 13 -3.52 -5.52 -2.72
N THR A 14 -4.41 -5.67 -1.75
CA THR A 14 -4.33 -6.74 -0.76
C THR A 14 -4.39 -8.11 -1.40
N ILE A 15 -5.24 -8.29 -2.41
CA ILE A 15 -5.40 -9.57 -3.10
C ILE A 15 -4.20 -9.87 -4.02
N SER A 16 -3.78 -8.88 -4.83
CA SER A 16 -2.86 -9.11 -5.94
C SER A 16 -1.42 -8.73 -5.66
N CYS A 17 -1.16 -7.79 -4.78
CA CYS A 17 0.16 -7.17 -4.59
C CYS A 17 0.81 -7.52 -3.25
N VAL A 18 0.03 -7.68 -2.19
CA VAL A 18 0.53 -8.00 -0.85
C VAL A 18 1.38 -9.27 -0.81
N PRO A 19 1.03 -10.37 -1.51
CA PRO A 19 1.85 -11.58 -1.46
C PRO A 19 3.33 -11.36 -1.82
N CYS A 20 3.61 -10.41 -2.69
CA CYS A 20 4.97 -10.06 -3.10
C CYS A 20 5.48 -8.80 -2.38
N HIS A 21 4.70 -7.73 -2.39
CA HIS A 21 5.14 -6.42 -1.91
C HIS A 21 4.92 -6.16 -0.43
N GLY A 22 4.14 -7.01 0.25
CA GLY A 22 3.79 -6.82 1.66
C GLY A 22 2.66 -5.80 1.86
N GLY A 23 2.04 -5.85 3.04
CA GLY A 23 0.92 -4.97 3.38
C GLY A 23 1.28 -3.49 3.43
N GLN A 24 2.55 -3.18 3.73
CA GLN A 24 3.07 -1.80 3.79
C GLN A 24 3.85 -1.41 2.53
N GLY A 25 3.96 -2.29 1.56
CA GLY A 25 4.69 -2.03 0.33
C GLY A 25 6.20 -2.07 0.45
N ASP A 26 6.74 -2.66 1.49
CA ASP A 26 8.18 -2.71 1.79
C ASP A 26 8.94 -3.85 1.09
N GLY A 27 8.26 -4.66 0.29
CA GLY A 27 8.84 -5.81 -0.40
C GLY A 27 8.89 -7.07 0.46
N ASN A 28 8.31 -7.07 1.64
CA ASN A 28 8.31 -8.19 2.58
C ASN A 28 7.05 -9.04 2.52
N GLY A 29 6.65 -9.42 1.32
CA GLY A 29 5.53 -10.35 1.12
C GLY A 29 5.91 -11.80 1.42
N VAL A 30 4.89 -12.65 1.56
CA VAL A 30 5.05 -14.06 1.91
C VAL A 30 5.83 -14.85 0.86
N VAL A 31 5.83 -14.43 -0.41
CA VAL A 31 6.59 -15.09 -1.49
C VAL A 31 8.09 -15.10 -1.26
N LYS A 32 8.59 -14.22 -0.41
CA LYS A 32 10.00 -14.18 0.01
C LYS A 32 10.44 -15.51 0.61
N TYR A 33 9.57 -16.17 1.36
CA TYR A 33 9.84 -17.46 1.97
C TYR A 33 9.80 -18.63 0.99
N PHE A 34 9.32 -18.39 -0.22
CA PHE A 34 9.23 -19.38 -1.30
C PHE A 34 10.25 -19.16 -2.41
N GLY A 35 11.32 -18.41 -2.13
CA GLY A 35 12.44 -18.23 -3.05
C GLY A 35 12.38 -16.99 -3.93
N ILE A 36 11.34 -16.16 -3.80
CA ILE A 36 11.23 -14.89 -4.53
C ILE A 36 11.66 -13.76 -3.59
N SER A 37 12.96 -13.48 -3.55
CA SER A 37 13.53 -12.53 -2.60
C SER A 37 13.83 -11.14 -3.20
N ALA A 38 13.77 -11.01 -4.53
CA ALA A 38 14.14 -9.77 -5.23
C ALA A 38 12.93 -8.86 -5.52
N VAL A 39 11.97 -8.79 -4.59
CA VAL A 39 10.82 -7.90 -4.72
C VAL A 39 11.22 -6.51 -4.25
N LYS A 40 11.03 -5.52 -5.13
CA LYS A 40 11.39 -4.14 -4.84
C LYS A 40 10.40 -3.50 -3.87
N SER A 41 10.92 -2.75 -2.91
CA SER A 41 10.08 -1.93 -2.04
C SER A 41 9.45 -0.80 -2.84
N LEU A 42 8.16 -0.54 -2.61
CA LEU A 42 7.48 0.62 -3.21
C LEU A 42 8.01 1.93 -2.65
N HIS A 43 8.71 1.90 -1.52
CA HIS A 43 9.33 3.06 -0.88
C HIS A 43 10.74 3.36 -1.40
N ASP A 44 11.28 2.49 -2.25
CA ASP A 44 12.56 2.75 -2.92
C ASP A 44 12.47 4.08 -3.69
N PRO A 45 13.49 4.97 -3.57
CA PRO A 45 13.48 6.26 -4.28
C PRO A 45 13.25 6.14 -5.78
N ASP A 46 13.75 5.08 -6.41
CA ASP A 46 13.55 4.86 -7.85
C ASP A 46 12.09 4.61 -8.20
N VAL A 47 11.34 3.96 -7.31
CA VAL A 47 9.90 3.72 -7.49
C VAL A 47 9.10 5.00 -7.19
N VAL A 48 9.43 5.68 -6.10
CA VAL A 48 8.76 6.93 -5.71
C VAL A 48 8.86 7.99 -6.80
N LYS A 49 9.98 8.05 -7.50
CA LYS A 49 10.21 9.01 -8.60
C LYS A 49 9.46 8.69 -9.88
N GLN A 50 8.97 7.46 -10.05
CA GLN A 50 8.24 7.09 -11.26
C GLN A 50 6.92 7.86 -11.35
N SER A 51 6.50 8.16 -12.57
CA SER A 51 5.17 8.73 -12.81
C SER A 51 4.09 7.69 -12.50
N ASP A 52 2.87 8.16 -12.24
CA ASP A 52 1.72 7.27 -12.04
C ASP A 52 1.50 6.38 -13.26
N GLY A 53 1.71 6.92 -14.47
CA GLY A 53 1.60 6.16 -15.71
C GLY A 53 2.65 5.06 -15.82
N ASP A 54 3.86 5.28 -15.35
CA ASP A 54 4.93 4.26 -15.35
C ASP A 54 4.61 3.13 -14.38
N ILE A 55 4.08 3.44 -13.20
CA ILE A 55 3.64 2.43 -12.23
C ILE A 55 2.46 1.65 -12.81
N TYR A 56 1.49 2.33 -13.41
CA TYR A 56 0.36 1.70 -14.08
C TYR A 56 0.82 0.75 -15.18
N ARG A 57 1.78 1.16 -15.99
CA ARG A 57 2.36 0.33 -17.05
C ARG A 57 3.02 -0.93 -16.50
N THR A 58 3.76 -0.80 -15.40
CA THR A 58 4.40 -1.94 -14.72
C THR A 58 3.35 -2.93 -14.23
N ILE A 59 2.26 -2.46 -13.64
CA ILE A 59 1.15 -3.30 -13.20
C ILE A 59 0.50 -3.99 -14.40
N THR A 60 0.33 -3.29 -15.50
CA THR A 60 -0.33 -3.80 -16.69
C THR A 60 0.49 -4.86 -17.41
N LEU A 61 1.77 -4.59 -17.66
CA LEU A 61 2.64 -5.40 -18.51
C LEU A 61 3.58 -6.31 -17.73
N GLY A 62 3.77 -6.03 -16.44
CA GLY A 62 4.78 -6.70 -15.64
C GLY A 62 6.19 -6.14 -15.87
N LYS A 63 7.12 -6.59 -15.06
CA LYS A 63 8.53 -6.21 -15.16
C LYS A 63 9.40 -7.27 -14.49
N GLY A 64 10.35 -7.85 -15.22
CA GLY A 64 11.20 -8.91 -14.69
C GLY A 64 10.37 -10.10 -14.23
N VAL A 65 10.50 -10.51 -12.97
CA VAL A 65 9.73 -11.60 -12.39
C VAL A 65 8.30 -11.19 -12.00
N MET A 66 8.01 -9.90 -12.00
CA MET A 66 6.66 -9.41 -11.72
C MET A 66 5.76 -9.66 -12.93
N TRP A 67 4.63 -10.31 -12.69
CA TRP A 67 3.65 -10.58 -13.74
C TRP A 67 2.83 -9.32 -14.07
N GLY A 68 2.34 -9.27 -15.32
CA GLY A 68 1.38 -8.26 -15.71
C GLY A 68 -0.05 -8.65 -15.35
N TYR A 69 -0.86 -7.68 -15.03
CA TYR A 69 -2.24 -7.86 -14.57
C TYR A 69 -3.29 -7.34 -15.56
N ALA A 70 -2.90 -7.11 -16.84
CA ALA A 70 -3.81 -6.60 -17.86
C ALA A 70 -5.09 -7.44 -18.01
N ASN A 71 -4.98 -8.77 -17.84
CA ASN A 71 -6.10 -9.69 -18.02
C ASN A 71 -6.87 -10.00 -16.75
N THR A 72 -6.31 -9.70 -15.57
CA THR A 72 -6.91 -10.04 -14.27
C THR A 72 -7.48 -8.84 -13.54
N LEU A 73 -6.98 -7.64 -13.82
CA LEU A 73 -7.44 -6.40 -13.20
C LEU A 73 -7.97 -5.46 -14.27
N SER A 74 -9.13 -4.86 -14.02
CA SER A 74 -9.68 -3.84 -14.90
C SER A 74 -8.79 -2.59 -14.93
N ILE A 75 -9.00 -1.74 -15.91
CA ILE A 75 -8.33 -0.43 -16.00
C ILE A 75 -8.55 0.37 -14.72
N GLU A 76 -9.79 0.41 -14.22
CA GLU A 76 -10.14 1.13 -13.00
C GLU A 76 -9.44 0.55 -11.77
N ASP A 77 -9.38 -0.78 -11.65
CA ASP A 77 -8.69 -1.44 -10.55
C ASP A 77 -7.21 -1.14 -10.53
N ARG A 78 -6.57 -1.13 -11.70
CA ARG A 78 -5.15 -0.80 -11.81
C ARG A 78 -4.86 0.64 -11.40
N TRP A 79 -5.69 1.59 -11.81
CA TRP A 79 -5.56 2.99 -11.36
C TRP A 79 -5.85 3.14 -9.88
N ALA A 80 -6.80 2.38 -9.34
CA ALA A 80 -7.07 2.36 -7.90
C ALA A 80 -5.86 1.84 -7.11
N ILE A 81 -5.18 0.81 -7.62
CA ILE A 81 -3.94 0.29 -7.01
C ILE A 81 -2.83 1.33 -7.04
N VAL A 82 -2.65 2.05 -8.14
CA VAL A 82 -1.68 3.15 -8.22
C VAL A 82 -1.96 4.19 -7.13
N ALA A 83 -3.21 4.60 -6.97
CA ALA A 83 -3.61 5.56 -5.93
C ALA A 83 -3.29 5.04 -4.53
N TYR A 84 -3.59 3.78 -4.26
CA TYR A 84 -3.29 3.16 -2.97
C TYR A 84 -1.78 3.02 -2.73
N ALA A 85 -1.01 2.62 -3.74
CA ALA A 85 0.45 2.56 -3.65
C ALA A 85 1.05 3.93 -3.31
N ARG A 86 0.53 5.00 -3.92
CA ARG A 86 0.95 6.37 -3.59
C ARG A 86 0.59 6.74 -2.14
N ALA A 87 -0.57 6.30 -1.65
CA ALA A 87 -0.94 6.51 -0.25
C ALA A 87 0.02 5.79 0.71
N LEU A 88 0.43 4.56 0.39
CA LEU A 88 1.44 3.84 1.16
C LEU A 88 2.79 4.58 1.18
N GLN A 89 3.23 5.07 0.04
CA GLN A 89 4.47 5.86 -0.06
C GLN A 89 4.37 7.13 0.79
N LEU A 90 3.25 7.84 0.70
CA LEU A 90 3.03 9.06 1.46
C LEU A 90 2.99 8.80 2.96
N SER A 91 2.39 7.69 3.40
CA SER A 91 2.32 7.33 4.82
C SER A 91 3.70 7.17 5.47
N ARG A 92 4.71 6.79 4.69
CA ARG A 92 6.09 6.62 5.18
C ARG A 92 6.93 7.87 4.99
N LEU A 93 6.75 8.61 3.89
CA LEU A 93 7.54 9.78 3.53
C LEU A 93 6.90 11.09 3.99
N GLY A 94 5.59 11.07 4.23
CA GLY A 94 4.84 12.23 4.71
C GLY A 94 5.21 12.60 6.15
N THR A 95 5.07 13.88 6.46
CA THR A 95 5.20 14.39 7.82
C THR A 95 3.83 14.48 8.48
N GLU A 96 3.80 14.57 9.82
CA GLU A 96 2.55 14.74 10.56
C GLU A 96 1.76 15.98 10.09
N ASP A 97 2.46 17.01 9.62
CA ASP A 97 1.85 18.25 9.13
C ASP A 97 1.01 18.05 7.86
N GLU A 98 1.29 17.00 7.10
CA GLU A 98 0.56 16.68 5.87
C GLU A 98 -0.71 15.86 6.14
N VAL A 99 -0.84 15.32 7.34
CA VAL A 99 -2.02 14.56 7.75
C VAL A 99 -2.98 15.50 8.50
N PRO A 100 -4.26 15.57 8.12
CA PRO A 100 -5.21 16.42 8.84
C PRO A 100 -5.25 16.10 10.33
N VAL A 101 -5.14 17.13 11.16
CA VAL A 101 -5.09 17.03 12.64
C VAL A 101 -6.19 16.13 13.22
N ARG A 102 -7.38 16.13 12.61
CA ARG A 102 -8.51 15.30 13.03
C ARG A 102 -8.23 13.80 13.01
N PHE A 103 -7.29 13.34 12.19
CA PHE A 103 -6.91 11.93 12.13
C PHE A 103 -5.85 11.56 13.17
N HIS A 104 -4.95 12.47 13.51
CA HIS A 104 -3.95 12.25 14.55
C HIS A 104 -4.58 12.00 15.92
N VAL A 105 -5.53 12.86 16.28
CA VAL A 105 -6.15 12.85 17.61
C VAL A 105 -6.97 11.58 17.84
N LYS A 106 -7.70 11.12 16.83
CA LYS A 106 -8.56 9.92 16.94
C LYS A 106 -7.77 8.64 17.16
N GLU A 107 -6.68 8.46 16.43
CA GLU A 107 -5.84 7.26 16.59
C GLU A 107 -5.20 7.21 17.97
N THR A 108 -4.76 8.35 18.49
CA THR A 108 -4.16 8.41 19.83
C THR A 108 -5.18 8.09 20.93
N GLU A 109 -6.40 8.64 20.82
CA GLU A 109 -7.46 8.40 21.80
C GLU A 109 -7.92 6.94 21.77
N GLU A 110 -8.08 6.34 20.61
CA GLU A 110 -8.46 4.94 20.46
C GLU A 110 -7.38 4.00 20.99
N ALA A 111 -6.11 4.30 20.75
CA ALA A 111 -5.00 3.51 21.27
C ALA A 111 -4.90 3.59 22.79
N GLU A 112 -5.06 4.78 23.38
CA GLU A 112 -5.07 4.98 24.84
C GLU A 112 -6.29 4.32 25.50
N ALA A 113 -7.46 4.41 24.86
CA ALA A 113 -8.67 3.77 25.36
C ALA A 113 -8.57 2.25 25.35
N SER A 114 -7.97 1.64 24.32
CA SER A 114 -7.79 0.19 24.24
C SER A 114 -6.80 -0.32 25.30
N VAL A 115 -5.72 0.39 25.55
CA VAL A 115 -4.74 0.05 26.60
C VAL A 115 -5.37 0.15 28.00
N THR A 116 -6.14 1.19 28.25
CA THR A 116 -6.81 1.40 29.54
C THR A 116 -7.86 0.31 29.82
N SER A 117 -8.59 -0.15 28.80
CA SER A 117 -9.60 -1.21 28.95
C SER A 117 -8.99 -2.58 29.24
N GLU A 118 -7.80 -2.89 28.72
CA GLU A 118 -7.09 -4.14 29.02
C GLU A 118 -6.55 -4.16 30.46
N GLU A 119 -6.03 -3.04 30.96
CA GLU A 119 -5.58 -2.92 32.34
C GLU A 119 -6.73 -3.01 33.38
N GLY A 120 -7.93 -2.64 32.99
CA GLY A 120 -9.11 -2.68 33.84
C GLY A 120 -9.73 -4.06 34.03
N GLN A 121 -9.24 -5.11 33.38
CA GLN A 121 -9.77 -6.48 33.46
C GLN A 121 -9.00 -7.40 34.42
N GLU A 122 -7.91 -6.93 35.00
CA GLU A 122 -7.17 -7.61 36.05
C GLU A 122 -7.69 -7.19 37.45
#